data_e6eed963ed7e7c6cf119af0ec7a2f674
#
_entry.id   e6eed963ed7e7c6cf119af0ec7a2f674
#
_cell.length_a   1.000
_cell.length_b   1.000
_cell.length_c   1.000
_cell.angle_alpha   90.00
_cell.angle_beta   90.00
_cell.angle_gamma   90.00
#
_symmetry.space_group_name_H-M   'P 1'
#
loop_
_entity.id
_entity.type
_entity.pdbx_description
1 polymer ?
#
loop_
_entity_poly.entity_id
_entity_poly.type
_entity_poly.pdbx_seq_one_letter_code
_entity_poly.pdbx_strand_id
1 'polypeptide(L)'
;MGLLTFSINVTLDGCVDHQEGIADDETHAFFTRLMDEGGAMLWGRVTYEMMESYWPAVACGDAEAPPAMREWAVKLEAKPKYVVSSTRKDFPWTNSHHIADDLRMGVQKLKDATPDGVLLGSGKLATELDRLDLIDEYKFLVHPRIAGHGPTLYQSGLLSTRRLELVSAKPLRSGAVAMHYRGAR
;
A
#
# COMPACT_ATOMS: atom_id res chain seq x y z
N MET A 1 16.24 10.04 -5.89
CA MET A 1 15.23 9.96 -4.83
C MET A 1 13.91 9.58 -5.46
N GLY A 2 13.40 8.42 -5.13
CA GLY A 2 12.08 7.97 -5.58
C GLY A 2 10.94 8.60 -4.79
N LEU A 3 9.74 8.58 -5.37
CA LEU A 3 8.53 9.04 -4.70
C LEU A 3 7.99 7.97 -3.74
N LEU A 4 7.43 8.40 -2.61
CA LEU A 4 6.64 7.54 -1.75
C LEU A 4 5.16 7.69 -2.12
N THR A 5 4.58 6.65 -2.68
CA THR A 5 3.18 6.61 -3.11
C THR A 5 2.36 5.81 -2.10
N PHE A 6 1.41 6.45 -1.43
CA PHE A 6 0.44 5.74 -0.60
C PHE A 6 -0.72 5.25 -1.45
N SER A 7 -0.94 3.93 -1.45
CA SER A 7 -2.03 3.31 -2.19
C SER A 7 -2.81 2.33 -1.32
N ILE A 8 -4.14 2.42 -1.39
CA ILE A 8 -5.03 1.57 -0.60
C ILE A 8 -6.43 1.49 -1.20
N ASN A 9 -7.13 0.38 -0.96
CA ASN A 9 -8.57 0.28 -1.13
C ASN A 9 -9.28 1.04 -0.02
N VAL A 10 -10.31 1.81 -0.37
CA VAL A 10 -11.09 2.58 0.60
C VAL A 10 -12.56 2.61 0.19
N THR A 11 -13.46 2.55 1.13
CA THR A 11 -14.90 2.76 0.92
C THR A 11 -15.24 4.25 0.95
N LEU A 12 -16.46 4.63 0.56
CA LEU A 12 -16.93 6.03 0.58
C LEU A 12 -16.93 6.65 1.98
N ASP A 13 -17.09 5.84 3.02
CA ASP A 13 -17.03 6.27 4.43
C ASP A 13 -15.62 6.11 5.05
N GLY A 14 -14.60 5.83 4.24
CA GLY A 14 -13.20 5.82 4.65
C GLY A 14 -12.71 4.50 5.26
N CYS A 15 -13.50 3.42 5.25
CA CYS A 15 -13.07 2.11 5.73
C CYS A 15 -11.97 1.54 4.82
N VAL A 16 -10.93 0.99 5.44
CA VAL A 16 -9.76 0.40 4.77
C VAL A 16 -9.62 -1.10 5.06
N ASP A 17 -10.66 -1.74 5.55
CA ASP A 17 -10.69 -3.19 5.67
C ASP A 17 -10.60 -3.81 4.28
N HIS A 18 -9.62 -4.72 4.09
CA HIS A 18 -9.38 -5.35 2.79
C HIS A 18 -10.57 -6.19 2.29
N GLN A 19 -11.44 -6.65 3.20
CA GLN A 19 -12.66 -7.41 2.85
C GLN A 19 -13.74 -6.53 2.23
N GLU A 20 -13.67 -5.21 2.41
CA GLU A 20 -14.62 -4.27 1.83
C GLU A 20 -14.25 -3.81 0.41
N GLY A 21 -13.08 -4.18 -0.08
CA GLY A 21 -12.70 -3.97 -1.47
C GLY A 21 -13.46 -4.89 -2.44
N ILE A 22 -13.74 -4.42 -3.64
CA ILE A 22 -14.25 -5.26 -4.74
C ILE A 22 -13.06 -5.92 -5.40
N ALA A 23 -12.97 -7.25 -5.28
CA ALA A 23 -11.89 -8.04 -5.88
C ALA A 23 -12.30 -8.46 -7.32
N ASP A 24 -12.12 -7.56 -8.27
CA ASP A 24 -12.34 -7.82 -9.70
C ASP A 24 -11.06 -7.63 -10.53
N ASP A 25 -11.11 -7.93 -11.81
CA ASP A 25 -9.96 -7.85 -12.72
C ASP A 25 -9.40 -6.43 -12.83
N GLU A 26 -10.26 -5.40 -12.79
CA GLU A 26 -9.82 -4.00 -12.89
C GLU A 26 -9.14 -3.53 -11.59
N THR A 27 -9.65 -3.93 -10.43
CA THR A 27 -9.00 -3.71 -9.13
C THR A 27 -7.63 -4.39 -9.10
N HIS A 28 -7.59 -5.65 -9.53
CA HIS A 28 -6.34 -6.41 -9.58
C HIS A 28 -5.33 -5.76 -10.53
N ALA A 29 -5.76 -5.37 -11.74
CA ALA A 29 -4.93 -4.68 -12.71
C ALA A 29 -4.40 -3.33 -12.20
N PHE A 30 -5.21 -2.60 -11.42
CA PHE A 30 -4.78 -1.34 -10.78
C PHE A 30 -3.59 -1.55 -9.84
N PHE A 31 -3.69 -2.49 -8.90
CA PHE A 31 -2.61 -2.76 -7.95
C PHE A 31 -1.39 -3.43 -8.60
N THR A 32 -1.59 -4.29 -9.59
CA THR A 32 -0.49 -4.89 -10.36
C THR A 32 0.34 -3.83 -11.07
N ARG A 33 -0.31 -2.85 -11.69
CA ARG A 33 0.38 -1.73 -12.34
C ARG A 33 1.20 -0.92 -11.34
N LEU A 34 0.62 -0.58 -10.18
CA LEU A 34 1.34 0.14 -9.14
C LEU A 34 2.58 -0.64 -8.65
N MET A 35 2.45 -1.95 -8.50
CA MET A 35 3.57 -2.81 -8.11
C MET A 35 4.63 -2.89 -9.21
N ASP A 36 4.24 -2.93 -10.49
CA ASP A 36 5.19 -2.95 -11.61
C ASP A 36 5.94 -1.61 -11.74
N GLU A 37 5.25 -0.48 -11.50
CA GLU A 37 5.85 0.86 -11.54
C GLU A 37 6.78 1.14 -10.35
N GLY A 38 6.51 0.59 -9.16
CA GLY A 38 7.28 0.81 -7.95
C GLY A 38 8.49 -0.11 -7.82
N GLY A 39 9.60 0.41 -7.29
CA GLY A 39 10.83 -0.35 -7.03
C GLY A 39 10.79 -1.20 -5.75
N ALA A 40 9.99 -0.82 -4.76
CA ALA A 40 9.88 -1.52 -3.47
C ALA A 40 8.49 -1.35 -2.84
N MET A 41 8.15 -2.28 -1.95
CA MET A 41 6.97 -2.21 -1.08
C MET A 41 7.37 -1.71 0.31
N LEU A 42 6.51 -0.90 0.95
CA LEU A 42 6.68 -0.46 2.33
C LEU A 42 5.41 -0.77 3.13
N TRP A 43 5.56 -1.52 4.21
CA TRP A 43 4.45 -1.94 5.05
C TRP A 43 4.74 -1.75 6.54
N GLY A 44 3.68 -1.58 7.32
CA GLY A 44 3.72 -1.83 8.76
C GLY A 44 3.62 -3.34 9.04
N ARG A 45 3.95 -3.74 10.28
CA ARG A 45 3.94 -5.14 10.71
C ARG A 45 2.63 -5.88 10.40
N VAL A 46 1.49 -5.29 10.71
CA VAL A 46 0.18 -5.95 10.55
C VAL A 46 -0.12 -6.25 9.08
N THR A 47 0.16 -5.30 8.18
CA THR A 47 0.01 -5.52 6.74
C THR A 47 0.97 -6.60 6.24
N TYR A 48 2.24 -6.56 6.68
CA TYR A 48 3.20 -7.58 6.33
C TYR A 48 2.74 -8.98 6.76
N GLU A 49 2.31 -9.15 8.00
CA GLU A 49 1.83 -10.44 8.53
C GLU A 49 0.61 -10.97 7.76
N MET A 50 -0.32 -10.08 7.41
CA MET A 50 -1.47 -10.43 6.57
C MET A 50 -1.02 -10.94 5.19
N MET A 51 -0.09 -10.25 4.56
CA MET A 51 0.43 -10.60 3.23
C MET A 51 1.29 -11.88 3.28
N GLU A 52 2.16 -11.99 4.28
CA GLU A 52 3.03 -13.15 4.51
C GLU A 52 2.23 -14.45 4.73
N SER A 53 1.07 -14.37 5.36
CA SER A 53 0.24 -15.54 5.67
C SER A 53 -0.40 -16.21 4.45
N TYR A 54 -0.47 -15.54 3.31
CA TYR A 54 -1.18 -16.02 2.13
C TYR A 54 -0.32 -16.08 0.86
N TRP A 55 0.36 -14.99 0.52
CA TRP A 55 0.98 -14.84 -0.80
C TRP A 55 2.17 -15.76 -1.08
N PRO A 56 3.04 -16.11 -0.13
CA PRO A 56 4.11 -17.08 -0.37
C PRO A 56 3.59 -18.45 -0.82
N ALA A 57 2.52 -18.95 -0.21
CA ALA A 57 1.89 -20.21 -0.58
C ALA A 57 1.29 -20.18 -2.00
N VAL A 58 0.73 -19.04 -2.40
CA VAL A 58 0.24 -18.84 -3.78
C VAL A 58 1.40 -18.80 -4.77
N ALA A 59 2.50 -18.11 -4.42
CA ALA A 59 3.66 -17.97 -5.30
C ALA A 59 4.36 -19.31 -5.58
N CYS A 60 4.51 -20.17 -4.56
CA CYS A 60 5.13 -21.50 -4.72
C CYS A 60 4.16 -22.59 -5.22
N GLY A 61 2.86 -22.30 -5.31
CA GLY A 61 1.85 -23.23 -5.81
C GLY A 61 1.23 -24.16 -4.76
N ASP A 62 1.51 -23.93 -3.48
CA ASP A 62 0.93 -24.68 -2.36
C ASP A 62 -0.52 -24.28 -2.06
N ALA A 63 -0.95 -23.11 -2.53
CA ALA A 63 -2.33 -22.66 -2.46
C ALA A 63 -2.93 -22.49 -3.86
N GLU A 64 -4.18 -22.95 -4.04
CA GLU A 64 -4.91 -22.72 -5.28
C GLU A 64 -5.28 -21.25 -5.43
N ALA A 65 -5.04 -20.70 -6.62
CA ALA A 65 -5.41 -19.35 -6.97
C ALA A 65 -5.61 -19.21 -8.49
N PRO A 66 -6.46 -18.25 -8.93
CA PRO A 66 -6.57 -17.91 -10.34
C PRO A 66 -5.22 -17.52 -10.94
N PRO A 67 -4.99 -17.75 -12.27
CA PRO A 67 -3.72 -17.47 -12.92
C PRO A 67 -3.20 -16.03 -12.68
N ALA A 68 -4.06 -15.02 -12.75
CA ALA A 68 -3.69 -13.63 -12.52
C ALA A 68 -3.19 -13.38 -11.07
N MET A 69 -3.80 -14.01 -10.07
CA MET A 69 -3.35 -13.92 -8.69
C MET A 69 -2.01 -14.63 -8.47
N ARG A 70 -1.79 -15.75 -9.16
CA ARG A 70 -0.50 -16.46 -9.11
C ARG A 70 0.62 -15.64 -9.74
N GLU A 71 0.37 -15.02 -10.90
CA GLU A 71 1.32 -14.12 -11.54
C GLU A 71 1.69 -12.95 -10.61
N TRP A 72 0.69 -12.35 -9.98
CA TRP A 72 0.88 -11.26 -9.02
C TRP A 72 1.70 -11.72 -7.82
N ALA A 73 1.42 -12.92 -7.27
CA ALA A 73 2.16 -13.49 -6.15
C ALA A 73 3.64 -13.71 -6.47
N VAL A 74 3.96 -14.20 -7.68
CA VAL A 74 5.34 -14.39 -8.14
C VAL A 74 6.07 -13.03 -8.26
N LYS A 75 5.41 -12.01 -8.81
CA LYS A 75 5.97 -10.66 -8.88
C LYS A 75 6.22 -10.08 -7.48
N LEU A 76 5.27 -10.26 -6.56
CA LEU A 76 5.39 -9.81 -5.17
C LEU A 76 6.51 -10.53 -4.41
N GLU A 77 6.70 -11.83 -4.65
CA GLU A 77 7.81 -12.62 -4.09
C GLU A 77 9.17 -12.01 -4.45
N ALA A 78 9.34 -11.61 -5.71
CA ALA A 78 10.57 -11.00 -6.20
C ALA A 78 10.79 -9.55 -5.73
N LYS A 79 9.70 -8.82 -5.40
CA LYS A 79 9.76 -7.40 -5.03
C LYS A 79 10.42 -7.20 -3.67
N PRO A 80 11.36 -6.25 -3.49
CA PRO A 80 11.85 -5.86 -2.17
C PRO A 80 10.71 -5.35 -1.27
N LYS A 81 10.62 -5.88 -0.05
CA LYS A 81 9.62 -5.55 0.96
C LYS A 81 10.30 -4.95 2.18
N TYR A 82 9.96 -3.72 2.51
CA TYR A 82 10.48 -3.04 3.69
C TYR A 82 9.39 -2.96 4.75
N VAL A 83 9.75 -3.30 5.98
CA VAL A 83 8.77 -3.42 7.07
C VAL A 83 9.17 -2.53 8.24
N VAL A 84 8.27 -1.64 8.62
CA VAL A 84 8.39 -0.84 9.83
C VAL A 84 7.74 -1.58 10.99
N SER A 85 8.52 -1.87 12.03
CA SER A 85 8.02 -2.53 13.24
C SER A 85 8.91 -2.22 14.44
N SER A 86 8.30 -1.89 15.57
CA SER A 86 8.98 -1.76 16.86
C SER A 86 9.01 -3.07 17.66
N THR A 87 8.15 -4.02 17.34
CA THR A 87 7.93 -5.25 18.13
C THR A 87 8.46 -6.51 17.46
N ARG A 88 8.28 -6.66 16.13
CA ARG A 88 8.80 -7.78 15.34
C ARG A 88 10.07 -7.36 14.62
N LYS A 89 11.11 -8.19 14.66
CA LYS A 89 12.42 -7.93 14.05
C LYS A 89 12.81 -8.96 12.99
N ASP A 90 12.13 -10.09 12.95
CA ASP A 90 12.37 -11.18 12.01
C ASP A 90 11.27 -11.22 10.92
N PHE A 91 11.69 -11.15 9.66
CA PHE A 91 10.82 -11.08 8.49
C PHE A 91 11.32 -12.10 7.46
N PRO A 92 10.94 -13.40 7.60
CA PRO A 92 11.51 -14.49 6.81
C PRO A 92 11.04 -14.55 5.35
N TRP A 93 9.99 -13.81 4.98
CA TRP A 93 9.54 -13.80 3.59
C TRP A 93 10.62 -13.21 2.68
N THR A 94 10.87 -13.88 1.54
CA THR A 94 11.91 -13.52 0.56
C THR A 94 11.95 -12.02 0.27
N ASN A 95 13.15 -11.44 0.20
CA ASN A 95 13.39 -10.01 -0.03
C ASN A 95 12.71 -9.07 0.99
N SER A 96 12.56 -9.50 2.24
CA SER A 96 12.04 -8.67 3.32
C SER A 96 13.16 -8.04 4.13
N HIS A 97 13.01 -6.76 4.42
CA HIS A 97 14.00 -5.93 5.12
C HIS A 97 13.34 -5.16 6.26
N HIS A 98 13.92 -5.21 7.45
CA HIS A 98 13.44 -4.45 8.59
C HIS A 98 13.96 -3.02 8.57
N ILE A 99 13.07 -2.04 8.68
CA ILE A 99 13.45 -0.65 8.98
C ILE A 99 13.47 -0.51 10.52
N ALA A 100 14.67 -0.58 11.09
CA ALA A 100 14.92 -0.48 12.54
C ALA A 100 15.36 0.92 12.99
N ASP A 101 15.72 1.78 12.06
CA ASP A 101 16.12 3.16 12.29
C ASP A 101 14.94 4.03 12.76
N ASP A 102 15.24 5.28 13.13
CA ASP A 102 14.22 6.31 13.21
C ASP A 102 13.38 6.33 11.95
N LEU A 103 12.05 6.42 12.10
CA LEU A 103 11.11 6.26 10.99
C LEU A 103 11.39 7.24 9.84
N ARG A 104 11.68 8.52 10.16
CA ARG A 104 12.00 9.54 9.15
C ARG A 104 13.28 9.18 8.39
N MET A 105 14.34 8.85 9.11
CA MET A 105 15.62 8.53 8.51
C MET A 105 15.58 7.24 7.70
N GLY A 106 14.92 6.20 8.22
CA GLY A 106 14.81 4.91 7.54
C GLY A 106 14.03 5.00 6.25
N VAL A 107 12.89 5.70 6.25
CA VAL A 107 12.07 5.88 5.04
C VAL A 107 12.74 6.83 4.05
N GLN A 108 13.43 7.88 4.53
CA GLN A 108 14.18 8.77 3.62
C GLN A 108 15.31 8.01 2.90
N LYS A 109 16.10 7.22 3.63
CA LYS A 109 17.12 6.35 3.03
C LYS A 109 16.53 5.40 1.99
N LEU A 110 15.36 4.81 2.28
CA LEU A 110 14.67 3.94 1.33
C LEU A 110 14.26 4.69 0.06
N LYS A 111 13.68 5.90 0.17
CA LYS A 111 13.35 6.75 -0.98
C LYS A 111 14.58 7.08 -1.82
N ASP A 112 15.70 7.40 -1.17
CA ASP A 112 16.95 7.75 -1.86
C ASP A 112 17.56 6.56 -2.61
N ALA A 113 17.41 5.34 -2.05
CA ALA A 113 17.93 4.11 -2.64
C ALA A 113 17.00 3.51 -3.73
N THR A 114 15.75 4.00 -3.85
CA THR A 114 14.75 3.42 -4.74
C THR A 114 14.25 4.45 -5.76
N PRO A 115 14.98 4.71 -6.84
CA PRO A 115 14.63 5.75 -7.82
C PRO A 115 13.28 5.50 -8.51
N ASP A 116 12.87 4.23 -8.69
CA ASP A 116 11.58 3.84 -9.26
C ASP A 116 10.39 4.05 -8.31
N GLY A 117 10.67 4.54 -7.09
CA GLY A 117 9.66 4.86 -6.09
C GLY A 117 9.30 3.69 -5.18
N VAL A 118 8.64 4.02 -4.08
CA VAL A 118 8.22 3.09 -3.02
C VAL A 118 6.71 3.11 -2.90
N LEU A 119 6.10 1.93 -2.89
CA LEU A 119 4.65 1.76 -2.73
C LEU A 119 4.32 1.44 -1.27
N LEU A 120 3.62 2.36 -0.61
CA LEU A 120 3.12 2.21 0.76
C LEU A 120 1.70 1.65 0.75
N GLY A 121 1.47 0.51 1.41
CA GLY A 121 0.18 -0.17 1.47
C GLY A 121 -0.41 -0.31 2.89
N SER A 122 -0.04 0.55 3.85
CA SER A 122 -0.44 0.41 5.26
C SER A 122 -1.06 1.70 5.81
N GLY A 123 -2.35 1.68 6.16
CA GLY A 123 -3.08 2.88 6.59
C GLY A 123 -2.56 3.51 7.88
N LYS A 124 -2.23 2.72 8.91
CA LYS A 124 -1.66 3.27 10.16
C LYS A 124 -0.29 3.87 9.94
N LEU A 125 0.58 3.18 9.19
CA LEU A 125 1.91 3.69 8.86
C LEU A 125 1.82 4.95 8.00
N ALA A 126 0.85 5.03 7.07
CA ALA A 126 0.63 6.22 6.27
C ALA A 126 0.32 7.45 7.13
N THR A 127 -0.49 7.31 8.19
CA THR A 127 -0.77 8.42 9.11
C THR A 127 0.51 8.96 9.75
N GLU A 128 1.41 8.08 10.20
CA GLU A 128 2.69 8.49 10.80
C GLU A 128 3.63 9.14 9.77
N LEU A 129 3.66 8.59 8.55
CA LEU A 129 4.50 9.14 7.47
C LEU A 129 3.98 10.50 6.95
N ASP A 130 2.65 10.70 6.96
CA ASP A 130 2.05 12.00 6.66
C ASP A 130 2.37 13.06 7.73
N ARG A 131 2.37 12.69 9.00
CA ARG A 131 2.81 13.57 10.09
C ARG A 131 4.26 14.02 9.92
N LEU A 132 5.07 13.20 9.26
CA LEU A 132 6.47 13.46 8.94
C LEU A 132 6.68 14.14 7.57
N ASP A 133 5.61 14.41 6.82
CA ASP A 133 5.65 14.98 5.47
C ASP A 133 6.51 14.17 4.48
N LEU A 134 6.38 12.84 4.52
CA LEU A 134 7.17 11.92 3.70
C LEU A 134 6.42 11.36 2.50
N ILE A 135 5.06 11.41 2.49
CA ILE A 135 4.26 10.89 1.38
C ILE A 135 4.17 11.95 0.27
N ASP A 136 4.54 11.56 -0.94
CA ASP A 136 4.54 12.43 -2.12
C ASP A 136 3.26 12.31 -2.94
N GLU A 137 2.72 11.08 -3.07
CA GLU A 137 1.55 10.78 -3.89
C GLU A 137 0.56 9.87 -3.17
N TYR A 138 -0.73 10.00 -3.54
CA TYR A 138 -1.84 9.22 -3.01
C TYR A 138 -2.62 8.63 -4.17
N LYS A 139 -2.66 7.30 -4.26
CA LYS A 139 -3.39 6.56 -5.30
C LYS A 139 -4.40 5.65 -4.63
N PHE A 140 -5.63 6.12 -4.47
CA PHE A 140 -6.71 5.41 -3.80
C PHE A 140 -7.64 4.75 -4.81
N LEU A 141 -8.05 3.53 -4.52
CA LEU A 141 -9.17 2.92 -5.20
C LEU A 141 -10.41 3.02 -4.30
N VAL A 142 -11.28 3.97 -4.63
CA VAL A 142 -12.50 4.26 -3.88
C VAL A 142 -13.62 3.36 -4.36
N HIS A 143 -14.06 2.44 -3.52
CA HIS A 143 -15.13 1.51 -3.83
C HIS A 143 -16.52 2.11 -3.57
N PRO A 144 -17.55 1.79 -4.40
CA PRO A 144 -18.90 2.29 -4.25
C PRO A 144 -19.64 1.55 -3.12
N ARG A 145 -19.10 1.64 -1.91
CA ARG A 145 -19.60 0.99 -0.69
C ARG A 145 -19.54 1.95 0.48
N ILE A 146 -20.47 1.75 1.41
CA ILE A 146 -20.45 2.31 2.76
C ILE A 146 -20.36 1.13 3.70
N ALA A 147 -19.23 0.95 4.36
CA ALA A 147 -19.00 -0.19 5.25
C ALA A 147 -19.74 -0.01 6.59
N GLY A 148 -19.70 1.18 7.15
CA GLY A 148 -20.29 1.49 8.44
C GLY A 148 -19.55 0.87 9.65
N HIS A 149 -18.39 0.27 9.41
CA HIS A 149 -17.55 -0.39 10.42
C HIS A 149 -16.08 -0.45 9.97
N GLY A 150 -15.25 -1.09 10.78
CA GLY A 150 -13.85 -1.38 10.49
C GLY A 150 -12.90 -0.20 10.71
N PRO A 151 -11.59 -0.40 10.42
CA PRO A 151 -10.59 0.65 10.51
C PRO A 151 -10.81 1.68 9.41
N THR A 152 -10.63 2.97 9.74
CA THR A 152 -10.75 4.08 8.80
C THR A 152 -9.41 4.75 8.52
N LEU A 153 -9.31 5.39 7.35
CA LEU A 153 -8.14 6.23 7.03
C LEU A 153 -7.97 7.32 8.08
N TYR A 154 -6.71 7.55 8.48
CA TYR A 154 -6.36 8.63 9.43
C TYR A 154 -7.17 8.63 10.73
N GLN A 155 -7.59 7.47 11.21
CA GLN A 155 -8.38 7.32 12.43
C GLN A 155 -7.72 7.97 13.66
N SER A 156 -6.39 7.97 13.73
CA SER A 156 -5.63 8.65 14.79
C SER A 156 -5.40 10.14 14.56
N GLY A 157 -5.93 10.68 13.46
CA GLY A 157 -5.86 12.08 13.10
C GLY A 157 -4.51 12.58 12.60
N LEU A 158 -4.52 13.77 12.00
CA LEU A 158 -3.34 14.56 11.64
C LEU A 158 -3.31 15.83 12.46
N LEU A 159 -2.16 16.47 12.56
CA LEU A 159 -1.99 17.76 13.29
C LEU A 159 -2.71 18.92 12.58
N SER A 160 -2.85 18.83 11.26
CA SER A 160 -3.52 19.83 10.42
C SER A 160 -4.06 19.18 9.14
N THR A 161 -4.96 19.86 8.46
CA THR A 161 -5.47 19.44 7.15
C THR A 161 -4.34 19.39 6.13
N ARG A 162 -4.19 18.25 5.47
CA ARG A 162 -3.32 18.11 4.29
C ARG A 162 -4.10 18.45 3.04
N ARG A 163 -3.62 19.43 2.29
CA ARG A 163 -4.17 19.78 0.98
C ARG A 163 -3.52 18.93 -0.10
N LEU A 164 -4.33 18.45 -1.04
CA LEU A 164 -3.90 17.63 -2.15
C LEU A 164 -4.36 18.24 -3.47
N GLU A 165 -3.58 18.02 -4.53
CA GLU A 165 -3.91 18.40 -5.90
C GLU A 165 -4.32 17.17 -6.68
N LEU A 166 -5.48 17.22 -7.35
CA LEU A 166 -5.95 16.13 -8.19
C LEU A 166 -5.09 16.02 -9.46
N VAL A 167 -4.52 14.83 -9.67
CA VAL A 167 -3.79 14.47 -10.90
C VAL A 167 -4.73 13.78 -11.87
N SER A 168 -5.48 12.78 -11.40
CA SER A 168 -6.48 12.07 -12.22
C SER A 168 -7.54 11.40 -11.35
N ALA A 169 -8.73 11.20 -11.95
CA ALA A 169 -9.80 10.37 -11.40
C ALA A 169 -10.38 9.54 -12.54
N LYS A 170 -10.30 8.21 -12.43
CA LYS A 170 -10.74 7.28 -13.47
C LYS A 170 -11.79 6.32 -12.92
N PRO A 171 -13.05 6.40 -13.38
CA PRO A 171 -14.05 5.41 -13.01
C PRO A 171 -13.75 4.05 -13.66
N LEU A 172 -14.00 2.98 -12.91
CA LEU A 172 -13.92 1.60 -13.36
C LEU A 172 -15.34 1.05 -13.62
N ARG A 173 -15.44 -0.07 -14.33
CA ARG A 173 -16.73 -0.69 -14.66
C ARG A 173 -17.50 -1.15 -13.42
N SER A 174 -16.81 -1.52 -12.35
CA SER A 174 -17.40 -1.88 -11.06
C SER A 174 -18.06 -0.70 -10.32
N GLY A 175 -17.87 0.54 -10.80
CA GLY A 175 -18.27 1.75 -10.10
C GLY A 175 -17.21 2.27 -9.12
N ALA A 176 -16.11 1.54 -8.92
CA ALA A 176 -14.97 2.06 -8.18
C ALA A 176 -14.29 3.21 -8.95
N VAL A 177 -13.64 4.12 -8.24
CA VAL A 177 -12.90 5.24 -8.83
C VAL A 177 -11.44 5.18 -8.41
N ALA A 178 -10.55 5.05 -9.40
CA ALA A 178 -9.11 5.16 -9.18
C ALA A 178 -8.73 6.64 -9.13
N MET A 179 -8.33 7.12 -7.97
CA MET A 179 -7.99 8.52 -7.71
C MET A 179 -6.50 8.67 -7.47
N HIS A 180 -5.89 9.64 -8.15
CA HIS A 180 -4.49 10.00 -7.97
C HIS A 180 -4.37 11.46 -7.56
N TYR A 181 -3.72 11.71 -6.44
CA TYR A 181 -3.42 13.04 -5.91
C TYR A 181 -1.93 13.19 -5.61
N ARG A 182 -1.47 14.43 -5.57
CA ARG A 182 -0.17 14.83 -5.05
C ARG A 182 -0.35 15.76 -3.84
N GLY A 183 0.66 15.77 -2.95
CA GLY A 183 0.72 16.78 -1.91
C GLY A 183 0.79 18.18 -2.53
N ALA A 184 -0.09 19.11 -2.12
CA ALA A 184 0.02 20.50 -2.50
C ALA A 184 1.29 21.10 -1.85
N ARG A 185 2.15 21.70 -2.65
CA ARG A 185 3.36 22.40 -2.19
C ARG A 185 3.04 23.79 -1.67
#